data_b1ccb87e68f49285eb0d864f011e50d4
#
_entry.id   b1ccb87e68f49285eb0d864f011e50d4
#
_cell.length_a   1.000
_cell.length_b   1.000
_cell.length_c   1.000
_cell.angle_alpha   90.00
_cell.angle_beta   90.00
_cell.angle_gamma   90.00
#
_symmetry.space_group_name_H-M   'P 1'
#
loop_
_entity.id
_entity.type
_entity.pdbx_description
1 polymer ?
#
loop_
_entity_poly.entity_id
_entity_poly.type
_entity_poly.pdbx_seq_one_letter_code
_entity_poly.pdbx_strand_id
1 'polypeptide(L)'
;MSIDTYAICPCGSGKKIKFCKCKDSVHELDRVMTMIEGGQLVPALDRLASILEQHPDAAWALAVRGRLLMDLREYGGLTENAERFSRLQPSNPLALTQSAAAAMFSQDLGKATELMLEALTESGQNVDSFVLDVASLLSYGLAGNGILLTARIYATLAFVSEGYEGSKIAANVLQQINRDPAVNLL
;
A
#
# COMPACT_ATOMS: atom_id res chain seq x y z
N MET A 1 22.62 0.81 7.46
CA MET A 1 22.82 -0.54 6.87
C MET A 1 22.72 -0.37 5.36
N SER A 2 23.57 -0.98 4.52
CA SER A 2 23.38 -0.84 3.06
C SER A 2 22.25 -1.75 2.60
N ILE A 3 21.42 -1.24 1.71
CA ILE A 3 20.24 -1.98 1.20
C ILE A 3 20.69 -3.25 0.47
N ASP A 4 20.00 -4.37 0.72
CA ASP A 4 20.26 -5.60 -0.02
C ASP A 4 19.72 -5.47 -1.46
N THR A 5 20.62 -5.43 -2.42
CA THR A 5 20.25 -5.33 -3.85
C THR A 5 19.55 -6.57 -4.39
N TYR A 6 19.55 -7.67 -3.64
CA TYR A 6 18.78 -8.89 -3.95
C TYR A 6 17.37 -8.89 -3.35
N ALA A 7 17.05 -7.92 -2.49
CA ALA A 7 15.69 -7.71 -2.02
C ALA A 7 14.76 -7.29 -3.16
N ILE A 8 13.45 -7.51 -2.97
CA ILE A 8 12.42 -7.05 -3.90
C ILE A 8 12.44 -5.52 -3.96
N CYS A 9 12.35 -4.98 -5.16
CA CYS A 9 12.37 -3.54 -5.37
C CYS A 9 11.08 -2.90 -4.82
N PRO A 10 11.18 -1.84 -4.01
CA PRO A 10 10.01 -1.18 -3.44
C PRO A 10 9.15 -0.43 -4.47
N CYS A 11 9.51 -0.44 -5.74
CA CYS A 11 8.71 0.17 -6.81
C CYS A 11 7.46 -0.63 -7.22
N GLY A 12 7.22 -1.80 -6.65
CA GLY A 12 6.08 -2.66 -6.98
C GLY A 12 6.23 -3.50 -8.26
N SER A 13 7.43 -3.52 -8.87
CA SER A 13 7.66 -4.29 -10.11
C SER A 13 7.80 -5.81 -9.92
N GLY A 14 7.82 -6.31 -8.68
CA GLY A 14 8.11 -7.70 -8.35
C GLY A 14 9.55 -8.16 -8.62
N LYS A 15 10.41 -7.29 -9.15
CA LYS A 15 11.81 -7.61 -9.47
C LYS A 15 12.72 -7.30 -8.30
N LYS A 16 13.82 -8.05 -8.16
CA LYS A 16 14.91 -7.67 -7.26
C LYS A 16 15.55 -6.35 -7.71
N ILE A 17 16.02 -5.52 -6.78
CA ILE A 17 16.57 -4.18 -7.04
C ILE A 17 17.62 -4.23 -8.15
N LYS A 18 18.57 -5.17 -8.07
CA LYS A 18 19.67 -5.30 -9.07
C LYS A 18 19.20 -5.58 -10.51
N PHE A 19 17.98 -6.11 -10.68
CA PHE A 19 17.39 -6.40 -11.99
C PHE A 19 16.30 -5.42 -12.36
N CYS A 20 16.01 -4.45 -11.50
CA CYS A 20 15.02 -3.41 -11.71
C CYS A 20 15.65 -2.20 -12.41
N LYS A 21 14.82 -1.40 -13.07
CA LYS A 21 15.23 -0.08 -13.59
C LYS A 21 15.68 0.88 -12.47
N CYS A 22 15.30 0.59 -11.21
CA CYS A 22 15.66 1.39 -10.04
C CYS A 22 17.10 1.14 -9.53
N LYS A 23 17.84 0.20 -10.13
CA LYS A 23 19.21 -0.16 -9.69
C LYS A 23 20.18 1.03 -9.60
N ASP A 24 20.03 2.01 -10.49
CA ASP A 24 20.91 3.17 -10.52
C ASP A 24 20.59 4.21 -9.41
N SER A 25 19.44 4.04 -8.75
CA SER A 25 18.99 4.89 -7.63
C SER A 25 19.20 4.24 -6.24
N VAL A 26 19.94 3.14 -6.14
CA VAL A 26 20.11 2.37 -4.90
C VAL A 26 20.63 3.24 -3.76
N HIS A 27 21.58 4.14 -4.03
CA HIS A 27 22.14 5.01 -3.01
C HIS A 27 21.11 5.97 -2.39
N GLU A 28 20.26 6.56 -3.24
CA GLU A 28 19.18 7.44 -2.77
C GLU A 28 18.09 6.65 -2.03
N LEU A 29 17.77 5.47 -2.53
CA LEU A 29 16.83 4.57 -1.89
C LEU A 29 17.32 4.16 -0.49
N ASP A 30 18.59 3.73 -0.36
CA ASP A 30 19.21 3.36 0.92
C ASP A 30 19.17 4.52 1.93
N ARG A 31 19.46 5.71 1.47
CA ARG A 31 19.42 6.92 2.31
C ARG A 31 18.00 7.21 2.81
N VAL A 32 17.00 7.16 1.93
CA VAL A 32 15.60 7.37 2.31
C VAL A 32 15.12 6.30 3.28
N MET A 33 15.43 5.02 3.02
CA MET A 33 15.04 3.93 3.91
C MET A 33 15.68 4.05 5.28
N THR A 34 16.98 4.45 5.36
CA THR A 34 17.67 4.72 6.63
C THR A 34 16.98 5.84 7.42
N MET A 35 16.50 6.90 6.74
CA MET A 35 15.76 7.98 7.40
C MET A 35 14.45 7.47 7.98
N ILE A 36 13.71 6.64 7.23
CA ILE A 36 12.44 6.04 7.65
C ILE A 36 12.65 5.12 8.87
N GLU A 37 13.64 4.23 8.81
CA GLU A 37 14.01 3.34 9.92
C GLU A 37 14.42 4.12 11.18
N GLY A 38 15.06 5.28 11.00
CA GLY A 38 15.40 6.22 12.06
C GLY A 38 14.24 7.08 12.57
N GLY A 39 13.01 6.85 12.11
CA GLY A 39 11.81 7.62 12.50
C GLY A 39 11.74 9.03 11.91
N GLN A 40 12.63 9.38 10.97
CA GLN A 40 12.69 10.70 10.34
C GLN A 40 11.72 10.78 9.15
N LEU A 41 10.41 10.59 9.41
CA LEU A 41 9.41 10.45 8.35
C LEU A 41 9.22 11.73 7.53
N VAL A 42 9.13 12.90 8.18
CA VAL A 42 8.97 14.20 7.49
C VAL A 42 10.21 14.54 6.67
N PRO A 43 11.45 14.48 7.18
CA PRO A 43 12.65 14.66 6.38
C PRO A 43 12.76 13.66 5.20
N ALA A 44 12.32 12.41 5.38
CA ALA A 44 12.29 11.42 4.31
C ALA A 44 11.28 11.83 3.21
N LEU A 45 10.13 12.38 3.60
CA LEU A 45 9.12 12.88 2.66
C LEU A 45 9.64 14.06 1.84
N ASP A 46 10.33 15.03 2.48
CA ASP A 46 10.97 16.16 1.81
C ASP A 46 12.05 15.69 0.83
N ARG A 47 12.85 14.69 1.24
CA ARG A 47 13.86 14.11 0.36
C ARG A 47 13.24 13.44 -0.86
N LEU A 48 12.15 12.68 -0.69
CA LEU A 48 11.41 12.07 -1.79
C LEU A 48 10.81 13.11 -2.74
N ALA A 49 10.31 14.22 -2.21
CA ALA A 49 9.83 15.34 -3.02
C ALA A 49 10.94 15.88 -3.92
N SER A 50 12.14 16.17 -3.35
CA SER A 50 13.30 16.65 -4.11
C SER A 50 13.77 15.65 -5.17
N ILE A 51 13.72 14.34 -4.87
CA ILE A 51 14.04 13.28 -5.86
C ILE A 51 13.02 13.31 -7.01
N LEU A 52 11.73 13.46 -6.71
CA LEU A 52 10.67 13.47 -7.70
C LEU A 52 10.62 14.76 -8.54
N GLU A 53 11.23 15.85 -8.09
CA GLU A 53 11.48 17.05 -8.90
C GLU A 53 12.55 16.78 -9.97
N GLN A 54 13.61 16.07 -9.63
CA GLN A 54 14.73 15.74 -10.53
C GLN A 54 14.41 14.54 -11.43
N HIS A 55 13.68 13.55 -10.90
CA HIS A 55 13.33 12.29 -11.54
C HIS A 55 11.82 12.03 -11.42
N PRO A 56 11.01 12.72 -12.25
CA PRO A 56 9.55 12.67 -12.14
C PRO A 56 8.90 11.29 -12.29
N ASP A 57 9.61 10.35 -12.90
CA ASP A 57 9.20 8.97 -13.21
C ASP A 57 9.81 7.93 -12.27
N ALA A 58 10.47 8.35 -11.17
CA ALA A 58 11.05 7.45 -10.20
C ALA A 58 9.98 6.65 -9.44
N ALA A 59 9.56 5.52 -10.00
CA ALA A 59 8.48 4.68 -9.46
C ALA A 59 8.70 4.27 -8.00
N TRP A 60 9.96 3.96 -7.61
CA TRP A 60 10.28 3.62 -6.22
C TRP A 60 10.02 4.79 -5.27
N ALA A 61 10.31 6.02 -5.70
CA ALA A 61 10.09 7.21 -4.88
C ALA A 61 8.59 7.49 -4.73
N LEU A 62 7.79 7.32 -5.79
CA LEU A 62 6.33 7.42 -5.72
C LEU A 62 5.73 6.34 -4.82
N ALA A 63 6.24 5.11 -4.88
CA ALA A 63 5.77 4.02 -4.04
C ALA A 63 6.04 4.29 -2.54
N VAL A 64 7.29 4.64 -2.20
CA VAL A 64 7.69 4.93 -0.81
C VAL A 64 6.99 6.19 -0.30
N ARG A 65 6.89 7.24 -1.14
CA ARG A 65 6.21 8.48 -0.76
C ARG A 65 4.74 8.26 -0.43
N GLY A 66 4.02 7.46 -1.22
CA GLY A 66 2.61 7.19 -0.96
C GLY A 66 2.38 6.45 0.37
N ARG A 67 3.25 5.50 0.73
CA ARG A 67 3.21 4.83 2.04
C ARG A 67 3.42 5.84 3.18
N LEU A 68 4.44 6.70 3.09
CA LEU A 68 4.70 7.72 4.11
C LEU A 68 3.56 8.72 4.25
N LEU A 69 2.95 9.16 3.15
CA LEU A 69 1.80 10.06 3.17
C LEU A 69 0.60 9.44 3.87
N MET A 70 0.38 8.13 3.70
CA MET A 70 -0.66 7.40 4.41
C MET A 70 -0.36 7.32 5.92
N ASP A 71 0.88 6.97 6.29
CA ASP A 71 1.31 6.86 7.68
C ASP A 71 1.21 8.21 8.42
N LEU A 72 1.53 9.31 7.74
CA LEU A 72 1.43 10.68 8.24
C LEU A 72 0.01 11.27 8.14
N ARG A 73 -0.94 10.53 7.55
CA ARG A 73 -2.33 10.96 7.32
C ARG A 73 -2.47 12.19 6.41
N GLU A 74 -1.51 12.38 5.52
CA GLU A 74 -1.49 13.44 4.51
C GLU A 74 -2.29 13.02 3.27
N TYR A 75 -3.61 12.88 3.44
CA TYR A 75 -4.49 12.27 2.43
C TYR A 75 -4.59 13.06 1.12
N GLY A 76 -4.48 14.39 1.18
CA GLY A 76 -4.41 15.23 -0.03
C GLY A 76 -3.16 14.92 -0.86
N GLY A 77 -2.00 14.87 -0.21
CA GLY A 77 -0.74 14.49 -0.83
C GLY A 77 -0.75 13.06 -1.36
N LEU A 78 -1.40 12.13 -0.64
CA LEU A 78 -1.58 10.75 -1.10
C LEU A 78 -2.39 10.68 -2.40
N THR A 79 -3.48 11.46 -2.51
CA THR A 79 -4.30 11.49 -3.72
C THR A 79 -3.50 11.98 -4.92
N GLU A 80 -2.79 13.09 -4.80
CA GLU A 80 -1.93 13.64 -5.88
C GLU A 80 -0.83 12.64 -6.28
N ASN A 81 -0.21 12.01 -5.28
CA ASN A 81 0.85 11.00 -5.52
C ASN A 81 0.31 9.76 -6.23
N ALA A 82 -0.86 9.26 -5.82
CA ALA A 82 -1.53 8.12 -6.43
C ALA A 82 -1.91 8.40 -7.89
N GLU A 83 -2.49 9.57 -8.18
CA GLU A 83 -2.80 9.99 -9.54
C GLU A 83 -1.56 10.04 -10.44
N ARG A 84 -0.46 10.60 -9.92
CA ARG A 84 0.81 10.66 -10.65
C ARG A 84 1.36 9.25 -10.90
N PHE A 85 1.35 8.38 -9.89
CA PHE A 85 1.87 7.03 -9.99
C PHE A 85 1.04 6.18 -10.95
N SER A 86 -0.29 6.25 -10.90
CA SER A 86 -1.20 5.52 -11.79
C SER A 86 -1.08 5.98 -13.25
N ARG A 87 -0.83 7.27 -13.51
CA ARG A 87 -0.54 7.73 -14.88
C ARG A 87 0.75 7.14 -15.45
N LEU A 88 1.77 6.95 -14.62
CA LEU A 88 3.06 6.39 -15.03
C LEU A 88 3.02 4.87 -15.17
N GLN A 89 2.32 4.20 -14.28
CA GLN A 89 2.29 2.75 -14.17
C GLN A 89 0.89 2.28 -13.76
N PRO A 90 -0.09 2.27 -14.68
CA PRO A 90 -1.50 2.00 -14.37
C PRO A 90 -1.75 0.61 -13.75
N SER A 91 -0.99 -0.41 -14.18
CA SER A 91 -1.10 -1.78 -13.63
C SER A 91 -0.09 -2.08 -12.52
N ASN A 92 0.54 -1.06 -11.92
CA ASN A 92 1.44 -1.29 -10.80
C ASN A 92 0.62 -1.52 -9.52
N PRO A 93 0.81 -2.66 -8.80
CA PRO A 93 0.01 -2.97 -7.62
C PRO A 93 0.09 -1.90 -6.52
N LEU A 94 1.23 -1.23 -6.34
CA LEU A 94 1.37 -0.17 -5.35
C LEU A 94 0.70 1.14 -5.79
N ALA A 95 0.66 1.44 -7.10
CA ALA A 95 -0.09 2.58 -7.63
C ALA A 95 -1.60 2.38 -7.44
N LEU A 96 -2.09 1.18 -7.76
CA LEU A 96 -3.49 0.78 -7.55
C LEU A 96 -3.86 0.81 -6.07
N THR A 97 -2.97 0.32 -5.19
CA THR A 97 -3.17 0.36 -3.74
C THR A 97 -3.26 1.79 -3.20
N GLN A 98 -2.40 2.70 -3.65
CA GLN A 98 -2.48 4.11 -3.26
C GLN A 98 -3.78 4.75 -3.76
N SER A 99 -4.20 4.43 -4.97
CA SER A 99 -5.48 4.91 -5.52
C SER A 99 -6.68 4.35 -4.76
N ALA A 100 -6.63 3.07 -4.34
CA ALA A 100 -7.63 2.47 -3.47
C ALA A 100 -7.70 3.16 -2.10
N ALA A 101 -6.55 3.46 -1.50
CA ALA A 101 -6.48 4.20 -0.24
C ALA A 101 -7.07 5.62 -0.39
N ALA A 102 -6.72 6.34 -1.46
CA ALA A 102 -7.27 7.67 -1.74
C ALA A 102 -8.79 7.64 -1.92
N ALA A 103 -9.33 6.65 -2.66
CA ALA A 103 -10.78 6.45 -2.82
C ALA A 103 -11.45 6.12 -1.48
N MET A 104 -10.85 5.28 -0.65
CA MET A 104 -11.36 4.94 0.68
C MET A 104 -11.45 6.18 1.58
N PHE A 105 -10.43 7.02 1.63
CA PHE A 105 -10.44 8.25 2.41
C PHE A 105 -11.42 9.30 1.87
N SER A 106 -11.74 9.24 0.57
CA SER A 106 -12.80 10.04 -0.06
C SER A 106 -14.20 9.42 0.10
N GLN A 107 -14.34 8.35 0.89
CA GLN A 107 -15.59 7.61 1.15
C GLN A 107 -16.17 6.89 -0.08
N ASP A 108 -15.42 6.75 -1.16
CA ASP A 108 -15.80 5.95 -2.34
C ASP A 108 -15.33 4.49 -2.16
N LEU A 109 -16.06 3.75 -1.30
CA LEU A 109 -15.73 2.37 -0.97
C LEU A 109 -15.92 1.42 -2.17
N GLY A 110 -16.79 1.77 -3.12
CA GLY A 110 -16.98 1.00 -4.35
C GLY A 110 -15.71 1.00 -5.19
N LYS A 111 -15.23 2.20 -5.53
CA LYS A 111 -13.98 2.39 -6.28
C LYS A 111 -12.76 1.84 -5.52
N ALA A 112 -12.71 2.04 -4.19
CA ALA A 112 -11.64 1.47 -3.38
C ALA A 112 -11.58 -0.05 -3.47
N THR A 113 -12.73 -0.72 -3.45
CA THR A 113 -12.86 -2.18 -3.58
C THR A 113 -12.41 -2.68 -4.96
N GLU A 114 -12.81 -2.01 -6.04
CA GLU A 114 -12.41 -2.36 -7.41
C GLU A 114 -10.89 -2.24 -7.58
N LEU A 115 -10.31 -1.10 -7.20
CA LEU A 115 -8.87 -0.85 -7.28
C LEU A 115 -8.05 -1.81 -6.42
N MET A 116 -8.55 -2.18 -5.24
CA MET A 116 -7.88 -3.14 -4.36
C MET A 116 -7.90 -4.56 -4.96
N LEU A 117 -9.00 -4.96 -5.59
CA LEU A 117 -9.08 -6.25 -6.28
C LEU A 117 -8.08 -6.31 -7.44
N GLU A 118 -7.97 -5.22 -8.21
CA GLU A 118 -6.98 -5.11 -9.29
C GLU A 118 -5.55 -5.14 -8.73
N ALA A 119 -5.26 -4.40 -7.65
CA ALA A 119 -3.95 -4.41 -6.99
C ALA A 119 -3.53 -5.81 -6.53
N LEU A 120 -4.44 -6.57 -5.96
CA LEU A 120 -4.20 -7.96 -5.54
C LEU A 120 -3.96 -8.88 -6.73
N THR A 121 -4.71 -8.69 -7.83
CA THR A 121 -4.54 -9.47 -9.06
C THR A 121 -3.17 -9.22 -9.68
N GLU A 122 -2.75 -7.96 -9.78
CA GLU A 122 -1.44 -7.57 -10.32
C GLU A 122 -0.26 -7.94 -9.39
N SER A 123 -0.49 -8.07 -8.09
CA SER A 123 0.54 -8.53 -7.13
C SER A 123 0.93 -10.00 -7.32
N GLY A 124 0.04 -10.82 -7.86
CA GLY A 124 0.27 -12.25 -8.04
C GLY A 124 0.60 -12.96 -6.72
N GLN A 125 1.70 -13.70 -6.69
CA GLN A 125 2.11 -14.46 -5.49
C GLN A 125 2.89 -13.62 -4.47
N ASN A 126 3.38 -12.43 -4.84
CA ASN A 126 4.21 -11.59 -3.98
C ASN A 126 3.46 -10.32 -3.59
N VAL A 127 2.53 -10.46 -2.67
CA VAL A 127 1.74 -9.32 -2.17
C VAL A 127 2.61 -8.49 -1.21
N ASP A 128 2.81 -7.22 -1.53
CA ASP A 128 3.53 -6.29 -0.65
C ASP A 128 2.73 -6.01 0.63
N SER A 129 3.42 -5.83 1.76
CA SER A 129 2.78 -5.55 3.05
C SER A 129 1.87 -4.31 3.00
N PHE A 130 2.22 -3.30 2.20
CA PHE A 130 1.39 -2.11 2.02
C PHE A 130 0.02 -2.42 1.40
N VAL A 131 -0.04 -3.38 0.46
CA VAL A 131 -1.32 -3.87 -0.10
C VAL A 131 -2.18 -4.49 1.00
N LEU A 132 -1.57 -5.28 1.88
CA LEU A 132 -2.25 -5.93 3.01
C LEU A 132 -2.69 -4.92 4.08
N ASP A 133 -1.88 -3.88 4.35
CA ASP A 133 -2.23 -2.79 5.26
C ASP A 133 -3.49 -2.06 4.77
N VAL A 134 -3.52 -1.68 3.48
CA VAL A 134 -4.67 -1.00 2.89
C VAL A 134 -5.89 -1.93 2.80
N ALA A 135 -5.71 -3.21 2.48
CA ALA A 135 -6.79 -4.20 2.52
C ALA A 135 -7.41 -4.32 3.93
N SER A 136 -6.57 -4.31 4.97
CA SER A 136 -7.04 -4.31 6.37
C SER A 136 -7.88 -3.07 6.70
N LEU A 137 -7.41 -1.88 6.30
CA LEU A 137 -8.14 -0.63 6.52
C LEU A 137 -9.44 -0.58 5.73
N LEU A 138 -9.43 -1.05 4.47
CA LEU A 138 -10.62 -1.15 3.64
C LEU A 138 -11.65 -2.11 4.26
N SER A 139 -11.20 -3.24 4.80
CA SER A 139 -12.08 -4.18 5.49
C SER A 139 -12.81 -3.52 6.67
N TYR A 140 -12.11 -2.69 7.43
CA TYR A 140 -12.71 -1.93 8.54
C TYR A 140 -13.75 -0.92 8.04
N GLY A 141 -13.42 -0.15 6.98
CA GLY A 141 -14.35 0.80 6.37
C GLY A 141 -15.62 0.12 5.83
N LEU A 142 -15.46 -1.02 5.14
CA LEU A 142 -16.56 -1.81 4.61
C LEU A 142 -17.47 -2.37 5.74
N ALA A 143 -16.86 -2.92 6.80
CA ALA A 143 -17.61 -3.44 7.94
C ALA A 143 -18.42 -2.34 8.64
N GLY A 144 -17.84 -1.15 8.83
CA GLY A 144 -18.52 0.01 9.39
C GLY A 144 -19.71 0.51 8.55
N ASN A 145 -19.73 0.19 7.25
CA ASN A 145 -20.83 0.51 6.34
C ASN A 145 -21.77 -0.68 6.08
N GLY A 146 -21.65 -1.77 6.84
CA GLY A 146 -22.52 -2.95 6.74
C GLY A 146 -22.22 -3.86 5.54
N ILE A 147 -21.12 -3.65 4.79
CA ILE A 147 -20.72 -4.48 3.63
C ILE A 147 -19.88 -5.66 4.13
N LEU A 148 -20.53 -6.53 4.93
CA LEU A 148 -19.85 -7.52 5.78
C LEU A 148 -19.14 -8.63 5.02
N LEU A 149 -19.70 -9.12 3.90
CA LEU A 149 -19.07 -10.21 3.13
C LEU A 149 -17.76 -9.76 2.48
N THR A 150 -17.76 -8.60 1.84
CA THR A 150 -16.55 -8.04 1.22
C THR A 150 -15.51 -7.67 2.28
N ALA A 151 -15.96 -7.11 3.41
CA ALA A 151 -15.08 -6.84 4.56
C ALA A 151 -14.40 -8.12 5.06
N ARG A 152 -15.13 -9.23 5.18
CA ARG A 152 -14.60 -10.54 5.58
C ARG A 152 -13.52 -11.03 4.62
N ILE A 153 -13.72 -10.89 3.31
CA ILE A 153 -12.74 -11.32 2.29
C ILE A 153 -11.40 -10.60 2.49
N TYR A 154 -11.41 -9.26 2.54
CA TYR A 154 -10.20 -8.47 2.71
C TYR A 154 -9.54 -8.68 4.08
N ALA A 155 -10.34 -8.78 5.15
CA ALA A 155 -9.82 -9.08 6.48
C ALA A 155 -9.16 -10.46 6.54
N THR A 156 -9.79 -11.49 5.94
CA THR A 156 -9.23 -12.84 5.90
C THR A 156 -7.92 -12.87 5.12
N LEU A 157 -7.89 -12.23 3.94
CA LEU A 157 -6.69 -12.15 3.12
C LEU A 157 -5.53 -11.54 3.90
N ALA A 158 -5.74 -10.39 4.52
CA ALA A 158 -4.71 -9.71 5.31
C ALA A 158 -4.29 -10.51 6.54
N PHE A 159 -5.21 -11.25 7.18
CA PHE A 159 -4.92 -12.03 8.38
C PHE A 159 -4.12 -13.31 8.11
N VAL A 160 -4.35 -13.97 6.97
CA VAL A 160 -3.72 -15.29 6.65
C VAL A 160 -2.52 -15.19 5.73
N SER A 161 -2.16 -13.99 5.26
CA SER A 161 -1.02 -13.83 4.33
C SER A 161 0.29 -14.21 5.00
N GLU A 162 1.04 -15.09 4.37
CA GLU A 162 2.32 -15.58 4.84
C GLU A 162 3.35 -14.46 4.97
N GLY A 163 4.08 -14.40 6.09
CA GLY A 163 5.10 -13.38 6.35
C GLY A 163 4.56 -12.00 6.73
N TYR A 164 3.26 -11.82 6.80
CA TYR A 164 2.61 -10.62 7.32
C TYR A 164 2.20 -10.86 8.78
N GLU A 165 2.74 -10.08 9.71
CA GLU A 165 2.30 -10.14 11.11
C GLU A 165 0.87 -9.60 11.18
N GLY A 166 -0.08 -10.48 11.07
CA GLY A 166 -1.52 -10.25 10.87
C GLY A 166 -2.06 -8.98 11.50
N SER A 167 -2.67 -8.16 10.68
CA SER A 167 -3.21 -6.87 11.12
C SER A 167 -4.17 -7.04 12.29
N LYS A 168 -3.91 -6.34 13.39
CA LYS A 168 -4.86 -6.24 14.51
C LYS A 168 -6.22 -5.73 14.04
N ILE A 169 -6.23 -4.88 13.02
CA ILE A 169 -7.44 -4.35 12.38
C ILE A 169 -8.22 -5.50 11.73
N ALA A 170 -7.56 -6.31 10.89
CA ALA A 170 -8.19 -7.44 10.24
C ALA A 170 -8.74 -8.47 11.25
N ALA A 171 -7.96 -8.79 12.30
CA ALA A 171 -8.40 -9.68 13.37
C ALA A 171 -9.66 -9.15 14.08
N ASN A 172 -9.69 -7.86 14.41
CA ASN A 172 -10.83 -7.22 15.06
C ASN A 172 -12.07 -7.22 14.16
N VAL A 173 -11.90 -6.94 12.85
CA VAL A 173 -13.00 -6.99 11.86
C VAL A 173 -13.58 -8.40 11.77
N LEU A 174 -12.74 -9.44 11.66
CA LEU A 174 -13.18 -10.83 11.63
C LEU A 174 -13.94 -11.21 12.90
N GLN A 175 -13.43 -10.80 14.08
CA GLN A 175 -14.10 -11.07 15.33
C GLN A 175 -15.47 -10.38 15.41
N GLN A 176 -15.57 -9.15 14.94
CA GLN A 176 -16.82 -8.39 14.91
C GLN A 176 -17.85 -9.02 13.96
N ILE A 177 -17.44 -9.36 12.74
CA ILE A 177 -18.29 -9.99 11.75
C ILE A 177 -18.77 -11.36 12.22
N ASN A 178 -17.93 -12.17 12.86
CA ASN A 178 -18.28 -13.49 13.38
C ASN A 178 -19.28 -13.45 14.54
N ARG A 179 -19.44 -12.31 15.19
CA ARG A 179 -20.45 -12.09 16.24
C ARG A 179 -21.79 -11.60 15.69
N ASP A 180 -21.84 -11.19 14.43
CA ASP A 180 -23.06 -10.68 13.82
C ASP A 180 -23.98 -11.86 13.45
N PRO A 181 -25.19 -11.95 14.02
CA PRO A 181 -26.14 -13.03 13.71
C PRO A 181 -26.55 -13.08 12.24
N ALA A 182 -26.57 -11.93 11.54
CA ALA A 182 -26.96 -11.83 10.13
C ALA A 182 -25.95 -12.53 9.20
N VAL A 183 -24.70 -12.65 9.60
CA VAL A 183 -23.64 -13.30 8.81
C VAL A 183 -23.53 -14.79 9.08
N ASN A 184 -23.99 -15.24 10.26
CA ASN A 184 -23.95 -16.65 10.63
C ASN A 184 -25.13 -17.48 10.02
N LEU A 185 -26.03 -16.81 9.30
CA LEU A 185 -27.15 -17.46 8.61
C LEU A 185 -26.85 -17.73 7.11
N LEU A 186 -25.66 -17.40 6.62
CA LEU A 186 -25.14 -17.66 5.28
C LEU A 186 -24.04 -18.73 5.31
#